data_d05e17f6b9a47d1bbb6dceae59108f42
#
_entry.id   d05e17f6b9a47d1bbb6dceae59108f42
#
_cell.length_a   1.000
_cell.length_b   1.000
_cell.length_c   1.000
_cell.angle_alpha   90.00
_cell.angle_beta   90.00
_cell.angle_gamma   90.00
#
_symmetry.space_group_name_H-M   'P 1'
#
loop_
_entity.id
_entity.type
_entity.pdbx_description
1 polymer ?
#
loop_
_entity_poly.entity_id
_entity_poly.type
_entity_poly.pdbx_seq_one_letter_code
_entity_poly.pdbx_strand_id
1 'polypeptide(L)'
;MADAARARKVADRIHETVARLLQGRIKDPRLGFVTITDVRVTGDLQQATIFYTVYGSDKDLRSSAAALSSATGLIRSEVGRALGIRLTPSIAFQLDALPTQARSFDDALARARARDEEIARTHAGASYAAGADPYRHDDEPVSEERGEEEAGADGSGAAGPGAVDEAGA
;
A
#
# COMPACT_ATOMS: atom_id res chain seq x y z
N MET A 1 4.28 23.75 18.41
CA MET A 1 5.51 23.17 17.82
C MET A 1 6.38 22.45 18.84
N ALA A 2 6.62 23.01 20.02
CA ALA A 2 7.42 22.39 21.09
C ALA A 2 6.84 21.04 21.59
N ASP A 3 5.52 20.91 21.66
CA ASP A 3 4.87 19.70 22.19
C ASP A 3 5.01 18.49 21.27
N ALA A 4 4.96 18.67 19.97
CA ALA A 4 5.15 17.57 19.01
C ALA A 4 6.59 17.02 19.04
N ALA A 5 7.59 17.89 19.13
CA ALA A 5 8.99 17.48 19.25
C ALA A 5 9.26 16.75 20.59
N ARG A 6 8.59 17.19 21.65
CA ARG A 6 8.67 16.56 22.97
C ARG A 6 7.99 15.19 22.97
N ALA A 7 6.79 15.09 22.38
CA ALA A 7 6.08 13.82 22.24
C ALA A 7 6.89 12.79 21.45
N ARG A 8 7.57 13.23 20.37
CA ARG A 8 8.45 12.35 19.57
C ARG A 8 9.62 11.81 20.39
N LYS A 9 10.33 12.66 21.14
CA LYS A 9 11.42 12.21 22.01
C LYS A 9 10.96 11.22 23.07
N VAL A 10 9.76 11.42 23.61
CA VAL A 10 9.16 10.49 24.57
C VAL A 10 8.80 9.17 23.87
N ALA A 11 8.24 9.22 22.67
CA ALA A 11 7.92 8.04 21.88
C ALA A 11 9.18 7.21 21.58
N ASP A 12 10.26 7.85 21.13
CA ASP A 12 11.55 7.18 20.86
C ASP A 12 12.09 6.47 22.11
N ARG A 13 12.00 7.12 23.25
CA ARG A 13 12.45 6.55 24.52
C ARG A 13 11.58 5.39 24.99
N ILE A 14 10.28 5.47 24.79
CA ILE A 14 9.34 4.36 25.05
C ILE A 14 9.66 3.19 24.13
N HIS A 15 9.84 3.44 22.83
CA HIS A 15 10.18 2.41 21.84
C HIS A 15 11.44 1.63 22.27
N GLU A 16 12.53 2.32 22.57
CA GLU A 16 13.79 1.71 23.01
C GLU A 16 13.61 0.89 24.29
N THR A 17 12.89 1.43 25.26
CA THR A 17 12.67 0.78 26.56
C THR A 17 11.83 -0.48 26.40
N VAL A 18 10.75 -0.42 25.64
CA VAL A 18 9.85 -1.57 25.43
C VAL A 18 10.54 -2.66 24.61
N ALA A 19 11.25 -2.30 23.54
CA ALA A 19 12.01 -3.26 22.74
C ALA A 19 13.03 -4.04 23.59
N ARG A 20 13.74 -3.35 24.48
CA ARG A 20 14.69 -3.96 25.41
C ARG A 20 13.99 -4.88 26.44
N LEU A 21 12.83 -4.49 26.93
CA LEU A 21 12.05 -5.31 27.85
C LEU A 21 11.56 -6.61 27.22
N LEU A 22 11.07 -6.53 25.99
CA LEU A 22 10.60 -7.70 25.24
C LEU A 22 11.73 -8.69 24.95
N GLN A 23 12.93 -8.21 24.68
CA GLN A 23 14.10 -9.05 24.38
C GLN A 23 14.70 -9.74 25.61
N GLY A 24 14.58 -9.14 26.81
CA GLY A 24 15.34 -9.62 27.94
C GLY A 24 14.58 -9.91 29.23
N ARG A 25 13.55 -9.15 29.52
CA ARG A 25 12.92 -9.14 30.86
C ARG A 25 11.55 -9.82 30.90
N ILE A 26 10.83 -9.80 29.79
CA ILE A 26 9.54 -10.46 29.70
C ILE A 26 9.74 -11.88 29.21
N LYS A 27 9.76 -12.83 30.15
CA LYS A 27 9.91 -14.27 29.87
C LYS A 27 8.55 -14.95 29.88
N ASP A 28 7.60 -14.48 29.07
CA ASP A 28 6.30 -15.14 28.92
C ASP A 28 6.37 -16.13 27.74
N PRO A 29 6.14 -17.42 27.94
CA PRO A 29 6.19 -18.43 26.87
C PRO A 29 5.10 -18.21 25.79
N ARG A 30 4.10 -17.40 26.07
CA ARG A 30 3.05 -17.00 25.11
C ARG A 30 3.51 -15.88 24.19
N LEU A 31 4.61 -15.19 24.56
CA LEU A 31 5.18 -14.11 23.77
C LEU A 31 5.99 -14.74 22.64
N GLY A 32 5.44 -14.72 21.42
CA GLY A 32 6.13 -15.15 20.22
C GLY A 32 7.19 -14.15 19.77
N PHE A 33 7.57 -14.22 18.51
CA PHE A 33 8.50 -13.26 17.93
C PHE A 33 7.78 -11.94 17.64
N VAL A 34 7.84 -11.04 18.62
CA VAL A 34 7.19 -9.72 18.59
C VAL A 34 8.21 -8.64 18.26
N THR A 35 7.89 -7.77 17.32
CA THR A 35 8.69 -6.59 16.95
C THR A 35 7.85 -5.33 17.13
N ILE A 36 8.38 -4.31 17.79
CA ILE A 36 7.76 -2.99 17.88
C ILE A 36 8.06 -2.24 16.58
N THR A 37 7.01 -1.74 15.92
CA THR A 37 7.13 -1.03 14.64
C THR A 37 7.07 0.48 14.80
N ASP A 38 6.19 0.97 15.68
CA ASP A 38 6.02 2.41 15.92
C ASP A 38 5.51 2.67 17.34
N VAL A 39 5.73 3.87 17.83
CA VAL A 39 5.17 4.35 19.10
C VAL A 39 4.63 5.75 18.90
N ARG A 40 3.36 5.95 19.22
CA ARG A 40 2.71 7.26 19.16
C ARG A 40 2.31 7.71 20.54
N VAL A 41 2.69 8.93 20.88
CA VAL A 41 2.36 9.56 22.15
C VAL A 41 1.51 10.80 21.87
N THR A 42 0.45 10.97 22.63
CA THR A 42 -0.41 12.16 22.54
C THR A 42 0.35 13.43 22.96
N GLY A 43 -0.02 14.59 22.43
CA GLY A 43 0.66 15.86 22.70
C GLY A 43 0.69 16.23 24.19
N ASP A 44 -0.31 15.82 24.95
CA ASP A 44 -0.41 15.96 26.42
C ASP A 44 0.43 14.92 27.20
N LEU A 45 1.09 13.99 26.51
CA LEU A 45 1.90 12.89 27.07
C LEU A 45 1.12 11.95 28.00
N GLN A 46 -0.21 11.88 27.88
CA GLN A 46 -1.03 11.05 28.76
C GLN A 46 -1.25 9.64 28.21
N GLN A 47 -1.17 9.46 26.89
CA GLN A 47 -1.40 8.17 26.23
C GLN A 47 -0.26 7.84 25.29
N ALA A 48 0.17 6.58 25.31
CA ALA A 48 1.14 6.00 24.39
C ALA A 48 0.53 4.77 23.74
N THR A 49 0.44 4.79 22.41
CA THR A 49 0.05 3.62 21.60
C THR A 49 1.29 3.00 21.00
N ILE A 50 1.52 1.74 21.30
CA ILE A 50 2.64 0.95 20.84
C ILE A 50 2.16 0.01 19.74
N PHE A 51 2.64 0.22 18.52
CA PHE A 51 2.34 -0.65 17.39
C PHE A 51 3.35 -1.80 17.36
N TYR A 52 2.85 -2.99 17.10
CA TYR A 52 3.68 -4.19 17.07
C TYR A 52 3.25 -5.14 15.97
N THR A 53 4.20 -5.96 15.52
CA THR A 53 3.95 -7.10 14.63
C THR A 53 4.37 -8.38 15.31
N VAL A 54 3.73 -9.48 14.91
CA VAL A 54 4.06 -10.83 15.36
C VAL A 54 4.40 -11.67 14.15
N TYR A 55 5.53 -12.35 14.21
CA TYR A 55 5.86 -13.35 13.21
C TYR A 55 5.31 -14.71 13.64
N GLY A 56 4.45 -15.31 12.84
CA GLY A 56 3.84 -16.62 13.12
C GLY A 56 2.40 -16.71 12.63
N SER A 57 1.68 -17.68 13.19
CA SER A 57 0.27 -17.96 12.89
C SER A 57 -0.68 -17.02 13.65
N ASP A 58 -1.97 -17.05 13.30
CA ASP A 58 -3.03 -16.33 14.02
C ASP A 58 -3.12 -16.75 15.51
N LYS A 59 -2.71 -17.97 15.82
CA LYS A 59 -2.61 -18.45 17.20
C LYS A 59 -1.50 -17.71 17.94
N ASP A 60 -0.32 -17.56 17.31
CA ASP A 60 0.82 -16.87 17.90
C ASP A 60 0.48 -15.38 18.11
N LEU A 61 -0.25 -14.79 17.18
CA LEU A 61 -0.72 -13.43 17.27
C LEU A 61 -1.62 -13.21 18.48
N ARG A 62 -2.62 -14.09 18.66
CA ARG A 62 -3.54 -14.01 19.81
C ARG A 62 -2.84 -14.26 21.14
N SER A 63 -1.94 -15.23 21.19
CA SER A 63 -1.18 -15.54 22.41
C SER A 63 -0.24 -14.40 22.79
N SER A 64 0.45 -13.80 21.82
CA SER A 64 1.33 -12.64 22.02
C SER A 64 0.56 -11.41 22.47
N ALA A 65 -0.62 -11.15 21.90
CA ALA A 65 -1.50 -10.06 22.33
C ALA A 65 -1.92 -10.22 23.80
N ALA A 66 -2.29 -11.42 24.22
CA ALA A 66 -2.62 -11.72 25.61
C ALA A 66 -1.42 -11.55 26.55
N ALA A 67 -0.23 -11.98 26.11
CA ALA A 67 1.01 -11.79 26.88
C ALA A 67 1.36 -10.32 27.08
N LEU A 68 1.28 -9.51 26.00
CA LEU A 68 1.53 -8.06 26.04
C LEU A 68 0.53 -7.37 26.97
N SER A 69 -0.76 -7.73 26.89
CA SER A 69 -1.81 -7.21 27.80
C SER A 69 -1.47 -7.51 29.25
N SER A 70 -1.04 -8.74 29.57
CA SER A 70 -0.66 -9.14 30.93
C SER A 70 0.61 -8.39 31.41
N ALA A 71 1.53 -8.08 30.50
CA ALA A 71 2.77 -7.39 30.80
C ALA A 71 2.64 -5.86 30.87
N THR A 72 1.50 -5.29 30.49
CA THR A 72 1.30 -3.82 30.38
C THR A 72 1.66 -3.08 31.66
N GLY A 73 1.30 -3.62 32.83
CA GLY A 73 1.63 -3.02 34.14
C GLY A 73 3.15 -2.93 34.40
N LEU A 74 3.87 -4.02 34.11
CA LEU A 74 5.33 -4.07 34.22
C LEU A 74 5.98 -3.07 33.23
N ILE A 75 5.54 -3.08 31.99
CA ILE A 75 6.04 -2.21 30.93
C ILE A 75 5.82 -0.73 31.32
N ARG A 76 4.63 -0.39 31.78
CA ARG A 76 4.31 0.97 32.25
C ARG A 76 5.23 1.42 33.38
N SER A 77 5.50 0.55 34.36
CA SER A 77 6.42 0.85 35.47
C SER A 77 7.85 1.14 34.98
N GLU A 78 8.36 0.28 34.09
CA GLU A 78 9.71 0.44 33.54
C GLU A 78 9.83 1.68 32.62
N VAL A 79 8.81 1.95 31.81
CA VAL A 79 8.72 3.16 30.98
C VAL A 79 8.72 4.40 31.88
N GLY A 80 7.92 4.42 32.96
CA GLY A 80 7.91 5.54 33.91
C GLY A 80 9.28 5.78 34.54
N ARG A 81 9.99 4.72 34.90
CA ARG A 81 11.35 4.81 35.45
C ARG A 81 12.34 5.34 34.41
N ALA A 82 12.24 4.87 33.15
CA ALA A 82 13.13 5.30 32.07
C ALA A 82 12.91 6.75 31.62
N LEU A 83 11.66 7.21 31.67
CA LEU A 83 11.30 8.58 31.29
C LEU A 83 11.61 9.61 32.37
N GLY A 84 11.58 9.21 33.66
CA GLY A 84 11.81 10.12 34.79
C GLY A 84 10.77 11.26 34.90
N ILE A 85 9.59 11.08 34.29
CA ILE A 85 8.51 12.05 34.30
C ILE A 85 7.52 11.79 35.45
N ARG A 86 6.91 12.84 35.95
CA ARG A 86 5.98 12.77 37.10
C ARG A 86 4.72 11.92 36.78
N LEU A 87 4.25 12.00 35.55
CA LEU A 87 3.07 11.24 35.08
C LEU A 87 3.49 10.29 33.94
N THR A 88 3.44 9.00 34.21
CA THR A 88 3.69 7.98 33.20
C THR A 88 2.46 7.82 32.32
N PRO A 89 2.59 7.88 30.99
CA PRO A 89 1.47 7.67 30.08
C PRO A 89 0.81 6.30 30.27
N SER A 90 -0.47 6.23 29.97
CA SER A 90 -1.15 4.95 29.82
C SER A 90 -0.67 4.29 28.52
N ILE A 91 -0.44 2.99 28.58
CA ILE A 91 0.11 2.22 27.45
C ILE A 91 -1.00 1.37 26.85
N ALA A 92 -1.18 1.47 25.55
CA ALA A 92 -2.02 0.60 24.75
C ALA A 92 -1.18 -0.11 23.68
N PHE A 93 -1.40 -1.39 23.47
CA PHE A 93 -0.79 -2.17 22.41
C PHE A 93 -1.76 -2.31 21.25
N GLN A 94 -1.28 -2.04 20.02
CA GLN A 94 -2.07 -2.17 18.81
C GLN A 94 -1.28 -2.97 17.77
N LEU A 95 -1.93 -3.97 17.17
CA LEU A 95 -1.34 -4.69 16.07
C LEU A 95 -1.17 -3.76 14.88
N ASP A 96 0.03 -3.76 14.29
CA ASP A 96 0.30 -3.01 13.07
C ASP A 96 -0.33 -3.73 11.88
N ALA A 97 -1.26 -3.07 11.22
CA ALA A 97 -1.99 -3.63 10.08
C ALA A 97 -1.20 -3.63 8.78
N LEU A 98 -0.16 -2.78 8.66
CA LEU A 98 0.59 -2.62 7.41
C LEU A 98 1.29 -3.91 6.95
N PRO A 99 2.05 -4.63 7.80
CA PRO A 99 2.66 -5.89 7.40
C PRO A 99 1.64 -7.00 7.13
N THR A 100 0.49 -6.97 7.81
CA THR A 100 -0.60 -7.94 7.59
C THR A 100 -1.28 -7.71 6.26
N GLN A 101 -1.50 -6.45 5.88
CA GLN A 101 -2.07 -6.07 4.58
C GLN A 101 -1.11 -6.42 3.43
N ALA A 102 0.19 -6.21 3.58
CA ALA A 102 1.19 -6.60 2.59
C ALA A 102 1.15 -8.12 2.32
N ARG A 103 1.10 -8.94 3.37
CA ARG A 103 0.98 -10.40 3.25
C ARG A 103 -0.31 -10.82 2.56
N SER A 104 -1.44 -10.22 2.93
CA SER A 104 -2.73 -10.54 2.29
C SER A 104 -2.77 -10.16 0.81
N PHE A 105 -2.03 -9.11 0.43
CA PHE A 105 -1.86 -8.70 -0.96
C PHE A 105 -1.00 -9.68 -1.74
N ASP A 106 0.12 -10.12 -1.18
CA ASP A 106 0.99 -11.14 -1.80
C ASP A 106 0.25 -12.47 -1.98
N ASP A 107 -0.54 -12.90 -1.00
CA ASP A 107 -1.39 -14.09 -1.10
C ASP A 107 -2.48 -13.94 -2.15
N ALA A 108 -3.05 -12.76 -2.33
CA ALA A 108 -4.03 -12.48 -3.36
C ALA A 108 -3.39 -12.50 -4.76
N LEU A 109 -2.20 -11.94 -4.91
CA LEU A 109 -1.43 -11.98 -6.16
C LEU A 109 -1.03 -13.41 -6.52
N ALA A 110 -0.58 -14.21 -5.55
CA ALA A 110 -0.23 -15.61 -5.78
C ALA A 110 -1.45 -16.42 -6.28
N ARG A 111 -2.61 -16.20 -5.68
CA ARG A 111 -3.87 -16.83 -6.10
C ARG A 111 -4.31 -16.38 -7.49
N ALA A 112 -4.16 -15.10 -7.82
CA ALA A 112 -4.48 -14.57 -9.14
C ALA A 112 -3.57 -15.19 -10.21
N ARG A 113 -2.26 -15.24 -9.99
CA ARG A 113 -1.30 -15.89 -10.91
C ARG A 113 -1.59 -17.36 -11.13
N ALA A 114 -1.89 -18.11 -10.07
CA ALA A 114 -2.25 -19.52 -10.18
C ALA A 114 -3.51 -19.73 -11.03
N ARG A 115 -4.50 -18.83 -10.89
CA ARG A 115 -5.73 -18.86 -11.70
C ARG A 115 -5.46 -18.52 -13.17
N ASP A 116 -4.62 -17.52 -13.43
CA ASP A 116 -4.24 -17.13 -14.79
C ASP A 116 -3.49 -18.26 -15.50
N GLU A 117 -2.60 -18.97 -14.81
CA GLU A 117 -1.90 -20.15 -15.32
C GLU A 117 -2.85 -21.30 -15.61
N GLU A 118 -3.87 -21.50 -14.80
CA GLU A 118 -4.91 -22.50 -15.01
C GLU A 118 -5.74 -22.17 -16.23
N ILE A 119 -6.17 -20.91 -16.38
CA ILE A 119 -6.88 -20.39 -17.55
C ILE A 119 -6.01 -20.56 -18.80
N ALA A 120 -4.75 -20.17 -18.75
CA ALA A 120 -3.82 -20.32 -19.88
C ALA A 120 -3.66 -21.79 -20.30
N ARG A 121 -3.57 -22.71 -19.34
CA ARG A 121 -3.52 -24.16 -19.62
C ARG A 121 -4.81 -24.67 -20.26
N THR A 122 -5.95 -24.22 -19.80
CA THR A 122 -7.26 -24.62 -20.34
C THR A 122 -7.47 -24.08 -21.75
N HIS A 123 -6.95 -22.88 -22.05
CA HIS A 123 -7.06 -22.24 -23.37
C HIS A 123 -5.94 -22.61 -24.33
N ALA A 124 -4.85 -23.24 -23.89
CA ALA A 124 -3.73 -23.64 -24.75
C ALA A 124 -4.12 -24.67 -25.86
N GLY A 125 -5.29 -25.31 -25.71
CA GLY A 125 -5.85 -26.23 -26.71
C GLY A 125 -7.09 -25.71 -27.42
N ALA A 126 -7.57 -24.52 -27.10
CA ALA A 126 -8.77 -23.97 -27.72
C ALA A 126 -8.42 -23.28 -29.04
N SER A 127 -8.87 -23.89 -30.14
CA SER A 127 -8.88 -23.26 -31.47
C SER A 127 -10.00 -22.21 -31.51
N TYR A 128 -9.65 -20.98 -31.88
CA TYR A 128 -10.64 -19.92 -32.09
C TYR A 128 -11.58 -20.33 -33.23
N ALA A 129 -12.87 -20.45 -32.94
CA ALA A 129 -13.89 -20.86 -33.91
C ALA A 129 -14.07 -19.84 -35.05
N ALA A 130 -13.50 -18.63 -34.94
CA ALA A 130 -13.62 -17.56 -35.93
C ALA A 130 -12.37 -17.35 -36.81
N GLY A 131 -11.41 -18.29 -36.84
CA GLY A 131 -10.18 -18.13 -37.62
C GLY A 131 -9.16 -17.15 -36.98
N ALA A 132 -8.01 -16.98 -37.64
CA ALA A 132 -6.85 -16.27 -37.09
C ALA A 132 -7.00 -14.74 -37.01
N ASP A 133 -8.04 -14.17 -37.56
CA ASP A 133 -8.27 -12.71 -37.54
C ASP A 133 -9.78 -12.40 -37.45
N PRO A 134 -10.30 -12.08 -36.25
CA PRO A 134 -11.70 -11.70 -36.07
C PRO A 134 -12.06 -10.31 -36.61
N TYR A 135 -11.10 -9.56 -37.13
CA TYR A 135 -11.27 -8.23 -37.71
C TYR A 135 -10.99 -8.19 -39.21
N ARG A 136 -10.85 -9.35 -39.84
CA ARG A 136 -10.73 -9.40 -41.28
C ARG A 136 -12.05 -8.97 -41.91
N HIS A 137 -12.13 -7.73 -42.32
CA HIS A 137 -13.16 -7.27 -43.22
C HIS A 137 -12.85 -7.87 -44.61
N ASP A 138 -13.78 -8.62 -45.15
CA ASP A 138 -13.74 -9.01 -46.55
C ASP A 138 -13.91 -7.72 -47.36
N ASP A 139 -12.78 -7.15 -47.78
CA ASP A 139 -12.77 -6.08 -48.79
C ASP A 139 -13.29 -6.69 -50.09
N GLU A 140 -14.59 -6.54 -50.31
CA GLU A 140 -15.15 -6.73 -51.65
C GLU A 140 -14.48 -5.74 -52.60
N PRO A 141 -13.96 -6.18 -53.74
CA PRO A 141 -13.37 -5.28 -54.71
C PRO A 141 -14.48 -4.36 -55.27
N VAL A 142 -14.37 -3.06 -54.91
CA VAL A 142 -15.19 -2.01 -55.54
C VAL A 142 -14.79 -1.98 -57.02
N SER A 143 -15.69 -2.45 -57.86
CA SER A 143 -15.56 -2.32 -59.32
C SER A 143 -15.51 -0.85 -59.69
N GLU A 144 -14.36 -0.41 -60.18
CA GLU A 144 -14.16 0.88 -60.82
C GLU A 144 -14.98 0.89 -62.12
N GLU A 145 -16.16 1.48 -62.08
CA GLU A 145 -16.80 1.99 -63.30
C GLU A 145 -16.15 3.32 -63.69
N ARG A 146 -15.37 3.25 -64.76
CA ARG A 146 -14.89 4.41 -65.50
C ARG A 146 -16.06 5.22 -66.02
N GLY A 147 -16.18 6.45 -65.54
CA GLY A 147 -16.93 7.52 -66.22
C GLY A 147 -15.96 8.59 -66.63
N GLU A 148 -15.57 8.55 -67.89
CA GLU A 148 -14.93 9.68 -68.58
C GLU A 148 -16.04 10.72 -68.85
N GLU A 149 -15.75 11.99 -68.57
CA GLU A 149 -16.16 13.21 -69.33
C GLU A 149 -15.72 14.43 -68.53
N GLU A 150 -14.81 15.07 -69.06
CA GLU A 150 -14.67 16.33 -69.81
C GLU A 150 -14.76 17.63 -69.01
N ALA A 151 -13.65 18.31 -69.08
CA ALA A 151 -13.40 19.72 -69.40
C ALA A 151 -14.24 20.80 -68.71
N GLY A 152 -13.56 21.74 -68.14
CA GLY A 152 -14.08 23.07 -67.89
C GLY A 152 -13.22 23.95 -67.03
N ALA A 153 -12.46 24.69 -67.66
CA ALA A 153 -11.64 25.86 -67.41
C ALA A 153 -12.03 26.80 -66.24
N ASP A 154 -10.99 27.39 -65.70
CA ASP A 154 -10.82 28.84 -65.44
C ASP A 154 -11.17 29.42 -64.07
N GLY A 155 -10.25 30.21 -63.54
CA GLY A 155 -10.55 31.39 -62.71
C GLY A 155 -9.87 31.51 -61.37
N SER A 156 -8.59 31.88 -61.39
CA SER A 156 -8.09 33.13 -60.78
C SER A 156 -8.46 33.50 -59.31
N GLY A 157 -7.44 33.84 -58.55
CA GLY A 157 -7.51 34.87 -57.52
C GLY A 157 -7.01 34.41 -56.15
N ALA A 158 -5.79 34.56 -55.87
CA ALA A 158 -5.10 35.69 -55.28
C ALA A 158 -5.27 35.87 -53.77
N ALA A 159 -4.12 35.89 -53.14
CA ALA A 159 -3.72 36.70 -52.00
C ALA A 159 -4.02 36.20 -50.55
N GLY A 160 -2.90 35.85 -49.92
CA GLY A 160 -2.68 35.88 -48.48
C GLY A 160 -2.67 37.31 -47.91
N PRO A 161 -1.93 37.65 -46.89
CA PRO A 161 -1.54 36.98 -45.66
C PRO A 161 -1.87 37.83 -44.41
N GLY A 162 -1.53 37.39 -43.25
CA GLY A 162 -1.50 38.22 -42.04
C GLY A 162 -1.59 37.30 -40.80
N ALA A 163 -0.60 36.95 -40.06
CA ALA A 163 0.37 37.72 -39.26
C ALA A 163 -0.29 38.42 -38.06
N VAL A 164 0.38 38.19 -36.96
CA VAL A 164 0.48 38.92 -35.69
C VAL A 164 -0.59 38.57 -34.67
N ASP A 165 -0.40 38.42 -33.44
CA ASP A 165 0.64 38.74 -32.48
C ASP A 165 -0.02 38.71 -31.09
N GLU A 166 0.71 38.23 -30.17
CA GLU A 166 1.00 38.76 -28.84
C GLU A 166 -0.10 38.94 -27.77
N ALA A 167 0.24 38.34 -26.66
CA ALA A 167 0.44 38.88 -25.31
C ALA A 167 -0.75 38.99 -24.35
N GLY A 168 -0.54 38.44 -23.24
CA GLY A 168 -0.48 39.18 -21.99
C GLY A 168 -1.64 39.03 -21.01
N ALA A 169 -1.34 38.47 -19.96
CA ALA A 169 -1.46 38.81 -18.57
C ALA A 169 -1.66 37.58 -17.69
#